data_f03505d51e9555cb0d4c693e05ee5542
#
_entry.id   f03505d51e9555cb0d4c693e05ee5542
#
_cell.length_a   1.000
_cell.length_b   1.000
_cell.length_c   1.000
_cell.angle_alpha   90.00
_cell.angle_beta   90.00
_cell.angle_gamma   90.00
#
_symmetry.space_group_name_H-M   'P 1'
#
loop_
_entity.id
_entity.type
_entity.pdbx_description
1 polymer ?
#
loop_
_entity_poly.entity_id
_entity_poly.type
_entity_poly.pdbx_seq_one_letter_code
_entity_poly.pdbx_strand_id
1 'polypeptide(L)'
;MKAEDLDLIIVATCTPDTLVPNTACLVQSELGAVNAVAFDISAACSGFVFALNMVDAYMQAGIYKTALVIGAETLSRIVDWSDRSTCVLFADGAGAAVVRAAERGVIASTQGSDGTRGGAIYVKNRENYNPFVTEQKPMDYLYMDGGEVFKFAVKKVPQSILQTLEAAKLTTEDIDWYLFHQANARITATIAKRLKVPNEKIPMNVDRCGNTSAASVAILLDEVNRKGMLKKGDKLMLAGFGSGLTWGTMAMEWGI
;
A
#
# COMPACT_ATOMS: atom_id res chain seq x y z
N MET A 1 0.03 6.62 23.97
CA MET A 1 -0.45 7.70 23.09
C MET A 1 -1.97 7.68 23.12
N LYS A 2 -2.61 8.82 23.18
CA LYS A 2 -4.07 8.96 23.09
C LYS A 2 -4.47 9.30 21.65
N ALA A 3 -5.74 9.10 21.30
CA ALA A 3 -6.24 9.46 19.97
C ALA A 3 -6.14 10.98 19.70
N GLU A 4 -6.33 11.79 20.74
CA GLU A 4 -6.20 13.26 20.69
C GLU A 4 -4.78 13.74 20.35
N ASP A 5 -3.75 12.87 20.47
CA ASP A 5 -2.36 13.18 20.13
C ASP A 5 -2.08 13.03 18.61
N LEU A 6 -3.05 12.55 17.83
CA LEU A 6 -2.94 12.42 16.37
C LEU A 6 -3.17 13.77 15.70
N ASP A 7 -2.24 14.17 14.82
CA ASP A 7 -2.36 15.36 13.98
C ASP A 7 -2.96 15.04 12.60
N LEU A 8 -2.79 13.80 12.14
CA LEU A 8 -3.16 13.39 10.79
C LEU A 8 -3.64 11.94 10.75
N ILE A 9 -4.68 11.68 9.97
CA ILE A 9 -5.13 10.33 9.62
C ILE A 9 -5.23 10.24 8.10
N ILE A 10 -4.51 9.30 7.48
CA ILE A 10 -4.61 9.00 6.06
C ILE A 10 -5.06 7.55 5.89
N VAL A 11 -6.15 7.35 5.14
CA VAL A 11 -6.59 6.02 4.72
C VAL A 11 -6.31 5.85 3.23
N ALA A 12 -5.50 4.84 2.89
CA ALA A 12 -5.30 4.39 1.52
C ALA A 12 -6.33 3.31 1.20
N THR A 13 -7.28 3.60 0.31
CA THR A 13 -8.35 2.68 -0.08
C THR A 13 -8.86 2.99 -1.48
N CYS A 14 -9.26 1.94 -2.22
CA CYS A 14 -10.03 2.02 -3.46
C CYS A 14 -11.49 1.57 -3.26
N THR A 15 -11.81 1.08 -2.08
CA THR A 15 -13.11 0.51 -1.73
C THR A 15 -13.71 1.18 -0.47
N PRO A 16 -13.82 2.52 -0.45
CA PRO A 16 -14.37 3.22 0.70
C PRO A 16 -15.83 2.81 0.95
N ASP A 17 -16.30 2.93 2.19
CA ASP A 17 -17.70 2.63 2.54
C ASP A 17 -18.65 3.63 1.90
N THR A 18 -18.27 4.89 1.85
CA THR A 18 -19.03 5.99 1.28
C THR A 18 -18.12 6.88 0.41
N LEU A 19 -18.71 7.57 -0.58
CA LEU A 19 -17.99 8.59 -1.35
C LEU A 19 -17.69 9.82 -0.49
N VAL A 20 -18.65 10.21 0.35
CA VAL A 20 -18.57 11.29 1.33
C VAL A 20 -19.47 10.94 2.52
N PRO A 21 -19.03 11.13 3.76
CA PRO A 21 -17.67 11.50 4.15
C PRO A 21 -16.62 10.43 3.76
N ASN A 22 -15.34 10.80 3.72
CA ASN A 22 -14.26 9.86 3.47
C ASN A 22 -14.04 8.90 4.66
N THR A 23 -13.38 7.77 4.41
CA THR A 23 -13.15 6.71 5.42
C THR A 23 -12.31 7.23 6.59
N ALA A 24 -11.32 8.07 6.32
CA ALA A 24 -10.47 8.64 7.37
C ALA A 24 -11.27 9.51 8.36
N CYS A 25 -12.27 10.27 7.89
CA CYS A 25 -13.16 11.03 8.77
C CYS A 25 -14.04 10.12 9.63
N LEU A 26 -14.50 8.99 9.09
CA LEU A 26 -15.25 8.00 9.88
C LEU A 26 -14.36 7.40 10.97
N VAL A 27 -13.13 7.01 10.62
CA VAL A 27 -12.13 6.50 11.57
C VAL A 27 -11.77 7.56 12.63
N GLN A 28 -11.60 8.82 12.22
CA GLN A 28 -11.35 9.93 13.13
C GLN A 28 -12.44 10.05 14.21
N SER A 29 -13.69 10.00 13.78
CA SER A 29 -14.87 10.10 14.66
C SER A 29 -14.90 8.93 15.65
N GLU A 30 -14.75 7.71 15.16
CA GLU A 30 -14.79 6.49 16.00
C GLU A 30 -13.63 6.44 17.02
N LEU A 31 -12.46 6.96 16.66
CA LEU A 31 -11.32 7.02 17.57
C LEU A 31 -11.39 8.19 18.56
N GLY A 32 -12.21 9.19 18.29
CA GLY A 32 -12.19 10.45 19.04
C GLY A 32 -10.93 11.28 18.80
N ALA A 33 -10.31 11.17 17.62
CA ALA A 33 -9.09 11.89 17.24
C ALA A 33 -9.42 13.34 16.80
N VAL A 34 -9.98 14.11 17.70
CA VAL A 34 -10.58 15.42 17.46
C VAL A 34 -9.64 16.47 16.87
N ASN A 35 -8.33 16.30 17.06
CA ASN A 35 -7.32 17.23 16.59
C ASN A 35 -6.74 16.84 15.20
N ALA A 36 -7.03 15.64 14.73
CA ALA A 36 -6.43 15.14 13.50
C ALA A 36 -7.11 15.71 12.24
N VAL A 37 -6.34 16.09 11.23
CA VAL A 37 -6.83 16.23 9.85
C VAL A 37 -7.00 14.83 9.26
N ALA A 38 -8.10 14.56 8.54
CA ALA A 38 -8.42 13.23 8.07
C ALA A 38 -8.86 13.24 6.60
N PHE A 39 -8.19 12.43 5.76
CA PHE A 39 -8.55 12.26 4.35
C PHE A 39 -8.10 10.91 3.78
N ASP A 40 -8.78 10.48 2.71
CA ASP A 40 -8.43 9.27 1.97
C ASP A 40 -7.52 9.59 0.79
N ILE A 41 -6.70 8.60 0.40
CA ILE A 41 -5.99 8.59 -0.88
C ILE A 41 -6.32 7.33 -1.67
N SER A 42 -6.34 7.44 -3.00
CA SER A 42 -6.53 6.30 -3.90
C SER A 42 -5.30 6.11 -4.77
N ALA A 43 -4.51 5.08 -4.47
CA ALA A 43 -3.34 4.66 -5.24
C ALA A 43 -3.22 3.13 -5.29
N ALA A 44 -4.36 2.44 -5.20
CA ALA A 44 -4.48 0.98 -5.23
C ALA A 44 -3.44 0.31 -4.31
N CYS A 45 -2.82 -0.78 -4.78
CA CYS A 45 -1.85 -1.55 -3.98
C CYS A 45 -0.58 -0.77 -3.58
N SER A 46 -0.33 0.39 -4.16
CA SER A 46 0.76 1.31 -3.74
C SER A 46 0.34 2.23 -2.60
N GLY A 47 -0.95 2.28 -2.27
CA GLY A 47 -1.57 3.31 -1.43
C GLY A 47 -0.90 3.48 -0.07
N PHE A 48 -0.61 2.39 0.65
CA PHE A 48 0.02 2.49 1.97
C PHE A 48 1.43 3.10 1.91
N VAL A 49 2.25 2.69 0.92
CA VAL A 49 3.61 3.25 0.74
C VAL A 49 3.53 4.72 0.30
N PHE A 50 2.55 5.08 -0.54
CA PHE A 50 2.31 6.46 -0.95
C PHE A 50 1.88 7.32 0.25
N ALA A 51 0.98 6.81 1.10
CA ALA A 51 0.56 7.49 2.32
C ALA A 51 1.72 7.71 3.29
N LEU A 52 2.58 6.70 3.49
CA LEU A 52 3.78 6.85 4.31
C LEU A 52 4.72 7.93 3.77
N ASN A 53 4.89 8.00 2.45
CA ASN A 53 5.73 9.03 1.83
C ASN A 53 5.14 10.44 1.98
N MET A 54 3.80 10.58 1.89
CA MET A 54 3.13 11.87 2.17
C MET A 54 3.32 12.30 3.62
N VAL A 55 3.14 11.36 4.56
CA VAL A 55 3.34 11.60 5.99
C VAL A 55 4.77 12.02 6.29
N ASP A 56 5.76 11.33 5.70
CA ASP A 56 7.17 11.70 5.85
C ASP A 56 7.43 13.14 5.36
N ALA A 57 6.91 13.50 4.18
CA ALA A 57 7.04 14.85 3.66
C ALA A 57 6.39 15.92 4.57
N TYR A 58 5.22 15.64 5.14
CA TYR A 58 4.57 16.54 6.09
C TYR A 58 5.38 16.68 7.39
N MET A 59 5.95 15.59 7.88
CA MET A 59 6.79 15.61 9.09
C MET A 59 8.10 16.36 8.86
N GLN A 60 8.76 16.14 7.71
CA GLN A 60 9.96 16.87 7.34
C GLN A 60 9.70 18.38 7.18
N ALA A 61 8.53 18.76 6.67
CA ALA A 61 8.09 20.15 6.57
C ALA A 61 7.65 20.75 7.93
N GLY A 62 7.61 19.94 9.02
CA GLY A 62 7.18 20.37 10.34
C GLY A 62 5.68 20.65 10.48
N ILE A 63 4.86 20.20 9.52
CA ILE A 63 3.41 20.43 9.51
C ILE A 63 2.70 19.55 10.53
N TYR A 64 3.03 18.26 10.57
CA TYR A 64 2.48 17.28 11.50
C TYR A 64 3.60 16.52 12.22
N LYS A 65 3.33 16.04 13.43
CA LYS A 65 4.28 15.29 14.25
C LYS A 65 3.88 13.84 14.47
N THR A 66 2.57 13.56 14.42
CA THR A 66 2.03 12.23 14.70
C THR A 66 0.92 11.93 13.69
N ALA A 67 1.03 10.81 13.00
CA ALA A 67 0.06 10.39 12.00
C ALA A 67 -0.37 8.93 12.20
N LEU A 68 -1.63 8.65 11.87
CA LEU A 68 -2.14 7.29 11.67
C LEU A 68 -2.27 7.04 10.17
N VAL A 69 -1.53 6.06 9.67
CA VAL A 69 -1.58 5.63 8.26
C VAL A 69 -2.26 4.28 8.20
N ILE A 70 -3.31 4.19 7.40
CA ILE A 70 -4.13 2.99 7.25
C ILE A 70 -4.16 2.57 5.79
N GLY A 71 -3.99 1.27 5.53
CA GLY A 71 -4.39 0.63 4.28
C GLY A 71 -5.61 -0.24 4.57
N ALA A 72 -6.71 -0.03 3.87
CA ALA A 72 -7.95 -0.77 4.11
C ALA A 72 -8.69 -1.04 2.80
N GLU A 73 -9.13 -2.29 2.61
CA GLU A 73 -9.84 -2.69 1.40
C GLU A 73 -10.93 -3.71 1.68
N THR A 74 -12.03 -3.59 0.96
CA THR A 74 -13.12 -4.57 0.87
C THR A 74 -13.26 -4.99 -0.60
N LEU A 75 -12.25 -5.70 -1.12
CA LEU A 75 -12.18 -6.10 -2.54
C LEU A 75 -13.25 -7.11 -2.91
N SER A 76 -13.76 -7.86 -1.93
CA SER A 76 -14.90 -8.77 -2.10
C SER A 76 -16.15 -8.11 -2.71
N ARG A 77 -16.27 -6.77 -2.58
CA ARG A 77 -17.37 -5.96 -3.12
C ARG A 77 -17.25 -5.65 -4.61
N ILE A 78 -16.06 -5.80 -5.19
CA ILE A 78 -15.76 -5.38 -6.56
C ILE A 78 -15.25 -6.51 -7.45
N VAL A 79 -15.00 -7.71 -6.92
CA VAL A 79 -14.63 -8.89 -7.73
C VAL A 79 -15.87 -9.57 -8.30
N ASP A 80 -15.75 -10.14 -9.49
CA ASP A 80 -16.73 -11.08 -10.03
C ASP A 80 -16.51 -12.45 -9.40
N TRP A 81 -17.44 -12.87 -8.57
CA TRP A 81 -17.37 -14.18 -7.89
C TRP A 81 -17.50 -15.38 -8.82
N SER A 82 -17.92 -15.18 -10.08
CA SER A 82 -17.93 -16.21 -11.11
C SER A 82 -16.61 -16.30 -11.88
N ASP A 83 -15.77 -15.26 -11.85
CA ASP A 83 -14.46 -15.23 -12.49
C ASP A 83 -13.36 -15.71 -11.54
N ARG A 84 -12.96 -16.98 -11.69
CA ARG A 84 -11.88 -17.58 -10.89
C ARG A 84 -10.49 -17.01 -11.17
N SER A 85 -10.32 -16.19 -12.19
CA SER A 85 -9.02 -15.52 -12.44
C SER A 85 -8.76 -14.36 -11.47
N THR A 86 -9.79 -13.82 -10.87
CA THR A 86 -9.73 -12.68 -9.94
C THR A 86 -10.24 -13.02 -8.54
N CYS A 87 -11.40 -13.65 -8.38
CA CYS A 87 -12.04 -13.84 -7.07
C CYS A 87 -11.24 -14.71 -6.09
N VAL A 88 -10.35 -15.58 -6.58
CA VAL A 88 -9.48 -16.44 -5.73
C VAL A 88 -8.20 -15.74 -5.29
N LEU A 89 -7.92 -14.54 -5.80
CA LEU A 89 -6.68 -13.81 -5.53
C LEU A 89 -6.88 -12.69 -4.51
N PHE A 90 -7.95 -11.92 -4.70
CA PHE A 90 -8.21 -10.71 -3.91
C PHE A 90 -8.94 -11.03 -2.61
N ALA A 91 -8.60 -10.28 -1.56
CA ALA A 91 -9.17 -10.45 -0.23
C ALA A 91 -9.40 -9.09 0.44
N ASP A 92 -10.23 -9.10 1.48
CA ASP A 92 -10.50 -7.96 2.34
C ASP A 92 -9.48 -7.91 3.48
N GLY A 93 -9.15 -6.71 3.93
CA GLY A 93 -8.27 -6.53 5.06
C GLY A 93 -7.96 -5.07 5.36
N ALA A 94 -7.48 -4.84 6.57
CA ALA A 94 -6.98 -3.55 7.01
C ALA A 94 -5.71 -3.73 7.85
N GLY A 95 -4.78 -2.80 7.69
CA GLY A 95 -3.60 -2.69 8.52
C GLY A 95 -3.24 -1.22 8.72
N ALA A 96 -2.66 -0.91 9.86
CA ALA A 96 -2.36 0.46 10.24
C ALA A 96 -1.01 0.61 10.92
N ALA A 97 -0.42 1.79 10.79
CA ALA A 97 0.79 2.18 11.50
C ALA A 97 0.63 3.59 12.09
N VAL A 98 1.06 3.74 13.33
CA VAL A 98 1.25 5.05 13.92
C VAL A 98 2.68 5.50 13.65
N VAL A 99 2.82 6.65 13.02
CA VAL A 99 4.10 7.27 12.65
C VAL A 99 4.31 8.53 13.47
N ARG A 100 5.52 8.71 14.00
CA ARG A 100 5.91 9.92 14.71
C ARG A 100 7.18 10.51 14.11
N ALA A 101 7.23 11.83 14.07
CA ALA A 101 8.46 12.53 13.70
C ALA A 101 9.59 12.14 14.65
N ALA A 102 10.73 11.74 14.09
CA ALA A 102 11.92 11.31 14.80
C ALA A 102 13.18 11.73 14.04
N GLU A 103 14.34 11.66 14.69
CA GLU A 103 15.63 11.93 14.03
C GLU A 103 16.00 10.87 12.98
N ARG A 104 15.45 9.64 13.12
CA ARG A 104 15.66 8.51 12.22
C ARG A 104 14.31 7.93 11.83
N GLY A 105 14.21 7.39 10.63
CA GLY A 105 12.97 6.81 10.10
C GLY A 105 13.12 6.56 8.62
N VAL A 106 12.41 7.29 7.77
CA VAL A 106 12.55 7.19 6.31
C VAL A 106 13.92 7.67 5.89
N ILE A 107 14.66 6.82 5.18
CA ILE A 107 16.00 7.11 4.68
C ILE A 107 15.91 7.66 3.24
N ALA A 108 15.14 6.98 2.40
CA ALA A 108 14.85 7.40 1.04
C ALA A 108 13.57 6.73 0.52
N SER A 109 12.93 7.35 -0.45
CA SER A 109 11.78 6.78 -1.14
C SER A 109 11.81 7.09 -2.63
N THR A 110 11.20 6.21 -3.43
CA THR A 110 11.01 6.39 -4.86
C THR A 110 9.58 6.02 -5.21
N GLN A 111 8.91 6.86 -5.98
CA GLN A 111 7.55 6.63 -6.45
C GLN A 111 7.47 6.89 -7.96
N GLY A 112 6.51 6.25 -8.61
CA GLY A 112 6.24 6.50 -10.00
C GLY A 112 4.91 5.92 -10.46
N SER A 113 4.50 6.36 -11.64
CA SER A 113 3.28 5.90 -12.29
C SER A 113 3.46 5.78 -13.80
N ASP A 114 2.65 4.93 -14.42
CA ASP A 114 2.55 4.77 -15.87
C ASP A 114 1.07 4.66 -16.25
N GLY A 115 0.42 5.80 -16.42
CA GLY A 115 -1.00 5.90 -16.77
C GLY A 115 -1.34 5.34 -18.15
N THR A 116 -0.35 5.17 -19.05
CA THR A 116 -0.59 4.58 -20.39
C THR A 116 -0.98 3.11 -20.31
N ARG A 117 -0.74 2.45 -19.19
CA ARG A 117 -1.02 1.04 -18.93
C ARG A 117 -2.16 0.81 -17.94
N GLY A 118 -2.96 1.84 -17.66
CA GLY A 118 -4.10 1.75 -16.73
C GLY A 118 -5.11 0.66 -17.09
N GLY A 119 -5.20 0.28 -18.35
CA GLY A 119 -6.06 -0.83 -18.82
C GLY A 119 -5.63 -2.24 -18.35
N ALA A 120 -4.45 -2.40 -17.73
CA ALA A 120 -3.98 -3.71 -17.27
C ALA A 120 -4.71 -4.20 -16.00
N ILE A 121 -5.17 -3.28 -15.16
CA ILE A 121 -5.97 -3.58 -13.97
C ILE A 121 -6.83 -2.37 -13.61
N TYR A 122 -8.13 -2.53 -13.61
CA TYR A 122 -9.07 -1.44 -13.34
C TYR A 122 -10.41 -1.96 -12.81
N VAL A 123 -11.15 -1.05 -12.18
CA VAL A 123 -12.59 -1.15 -11.93
C VAL A 123 -13.18 0.14 -12.42
N LYS A 124 -14.17 0.07 -13.30
CA LYS A 124 -14.89 1.28 -13.70
C LYS A 124 -15.75 1.74 -12.54
N ASN A 125 -15.70 3.03 -12.28
CA ASN A 125 -16.53 3.64 -11.25
C ASN A 125 -18.01 3.58 -11.68
N ARG A 126 -18.92 3.81 -10.71
CA ARG A 126 -20.35 3.92 -10.99
C ARG A 126 -20.59 4.92 -12.12
N GLU A 127 -21.45 4.54 -13.06
CA GLU A 127 -21.88 5.48 -14.08
C GLU A 127 -22.60 6.67 -13.45
N ASN A 128 -22.45 7.83 -14.10
CA ASN A 128 -23.15 9.03 -13.69
C ASN A 128 -24.64 8.83 -13.89
N TYR A 129 -25.36 8.62 -12.81
CA TYR A 129 -26.82 8.59 -12.82
C TYR A 129 -27.35 10.03 -12.80
N ASN A 130 -27.81 10.50 -13.94
CA ASN A 130 -28.48 11.78 -14.03
C ASN A 130 -29.56 11.73 -15.14
N PRO A 131 -30.52 12.68 -15.19
CA PRO A 131 -31.63 12.66 -16.15
C PRO A 131 -31.22 12.70 -17.64
N PHE A 132 -29.97 13.03 -17.93
CA PHE A 132 -29.43 13.12 -19.29
C PHE A 132 -28.70 11.87 -19.76
N VAL A 133 -28.48 10.89 -18.86
CA VAL A 133 -27.89 9.59 -19.21
C VAL A 133 -29.02 8.59 -19.41
N THR A 134 -29.20 8.18 -20.68
CA THR A 134 -30.32 7.30 -21.06
C THR A 134 -30.01 5.82 -20.93
N GLU A 135 -28.74 5.45 -20.93
CA GLU A 135 -28.30 4.05 -20.77
C GLU A 135 -27.62 3.87 -19.41
N GLN A 136 -28.19 2.99 -18.59
CA GLN A 136 -27.57 2.52 -17.36
C GLN A 136 -26.79 1.25 -17.66
N LYS A 137 -25.48 1.28 -17.46
CA LYS A 137 -24.68 0.05 -17.49
C LYS A 137 -24.51 -0.48 -16.07
N PRO A 138 -24.54 -1.80 -15.88
CA PRO A 138 -24.22 -2.39 -14.60
C PRO A 138 -22.81 -1.99 -14.16
N MET A 139 -22.56 -1.98 -12.86
CA MET A 139 -21.23 -1.76 -12.31
C MET A 139 -20.29 -2.85 -12.83
N ASP A 140 -19.20 -2.46 -13.48
CA ASP A 140 -18.17 -3.39 -13.92
C ASP A 140 -17.42 -3.93 -12.70
N TYR A 141 -17.07 -5.20 -12.77
CA TYR A 141 -16.18 -5.83 -11.79
C TYR A 141 -14.71 -5.51 -12.07
N LEU A 142 -13.87 -5.85 -11.11
CA LEU A 142 -12.43 -5.72 -11.23
C LEU A 142 -11.91 -6.58 -12.38
N TYR A 143 -11.30 -5.92 -13.36
CA TYR A 143 -10.59 -6.56 -14.46
C TYR A 143 -9.09 -6.56 -14.20
N MET A 144 -8.41 -7.65 -14.54
CA MET A 144 -6.96 -7.76 -14.45
C MET A 144 -6.37 -8.61 -15.58
N ASP A 145 -5.46 -8.02 -16.35
CA ASP A 145 -4.52 -8.79 -17.19
C ASP A 145 -3.32 -9.21 -16.32
N GLY A 146 -3.42 -10.42 -15.77
CA GLY A 146 -2.39 -10.95 -14.85
C GLY A 146 -1.01 -11.07 -15.52
N GLY A 147 -0.93 -11.27 -16.84
CA GLY A 147 0.31 -11.34 -17.61
C GLY A 147 1.02 -9.98 -17.67
N GLU A 148 0.28 -8.91 -17.97
CA GLU A 148 0.81 -7.56 -18.03
C GLU A 148 1.20 -7.05 -16.64
N VAL A 149 0.37 -7.33 -15.62
CA VAL A 149 0.69 -6.99 -14.22
C VAL A 149 1.96 -7.70 -13.75
N PHE A 150 2.12 -9.00 -14.07
CA PHE A 150 3.33 -9.74 -13.76
C PHE A 150 4.58 -9.12 -14.41
N LYS A 151 4.54 -8.89 -15.73
CA LYS A 151 5.67 -8.29 -16.49
C LYS A 151 6.06 -6.93 -15.92
N PHE A 152 5.07 -6.11 -15.57
CA PHE A 152 5.28 -4.81 -14.94
C PHE A 152 5.98 -4.97 -13.59
N ALA A 153 5.39 -5.73 -12.66
CA ALA A 153 5.87 -5.86 -11.31
C ALA A 153 7.31 -6.36 -11.25
N VAL A 154 7.62 -7.47 -11.96
CA VAL A 154 8.96 -8.07 -11.94
C VAL A 154 10.02 -7.21 -12.62
N LYS A 155 9.64 -6.21 -13.43
CA LYS A 155 10.58 -5.26 -14.04
C LYS A 155 10.72 -4.00 -13.22
N LYS A 156 9.61 -3.35 -12.88
CA LYS A 156 9.61 -2.01 -12.26
C LYS A 156 9.97 -2.02 -10.79
N VAL A 157 9.47 -3.00 -10.02
CA VAL A 157 9.73 -3.03 -8.57
C VAL A 157 11.23 -3.19 -8.25
N PRO A 158 11.98 -4.13 -8.87
CA PRO A 158 13.43 -4.18 -8.65
C PRO A 158 14.15 -2.89 -9.05
N GLN A 159 13.76 -2.27 -10.17
CA GLN A 159 14.35 -0.99 -10.60
C GLN A 159 14.11 0.11 -9.57
N SER A 160 12.88 0.23 -9.06
CA SER A 160 12.53 1.22 -8.04
C SER A 160 13.28 0.96 -6.72
N ILE A 161 13.40 -0.31 -6.30
CA ILE A 161 14.18 -0.68 -5.10
C ILE A 161 15.64 -0.25 -5.26
N LEU A 162 16.29 -0.55 -6.41
CA LEU A 162 17.67 -0.16 -6.65
C LEU A 162 17.84 1.36 -6.67
N GLN A 163 16.89 2.12 -7.25
CA GLN A 163 16.90 3.59 -7.20
C GLN A 163 16.77 4.11 -5.77
N THR A 164 15.91 3.49 -4.96
CA THR A 164 15.75 3.87 -3.54
C THR A 164 17.03 3.56 -2.75
N LEU A 165 17.65 2.41 -2.98
CA LEU A 165 18.93 2.05 -2.36
C LEU A 165 20.04 3.01 -2.74
N GLU A 166 20.14 3.37 -4.01
CA GLU A 166 21.12 4.37 -4.50
C GLU A 166 20.91 5.73 -3.81
N ALA A 167 19.67 6.22 -3.75
CA ALA A 167 19.35 7.46 -3.05
C ALA A 167 19.65 7.39 -1.55
N ALA A 168 19.45 6.23 -0.93
CA ALA A 168 19.76 5.96 0.47
C ALA A 168 21.27 5.75 0.72
N LYS A 169 22.09 5.58 -0.32
CA LYS A 169 23.50 5.14 -0.23
C LYS A 169 23.64 3.79 0.48
N LEU A 170 22.73 2.88 0.19
CA LEU A 170 22.67 1.52 0.72
C LEU A 170 22.78 0.50 -0.41
N THR A 171 23.11 -0.73 -0.04
CA THR A 171 23.11 -1.91 -0.91
C THR A 171 21.99 -2.88 -0.53
N THR A 172 21.78 -3.93 -1.30
CA THR A 172 20.79 -4.97 -0.97
C THR A 172 21.15 -5.73 0.32
N GLU A 173 22.42 -5.82 0.65
CA GLU A 173 22.93 -6.49 1.84
C GLU A 173 22.60 -5.72 3.12
N ASP A 174 22.54 -4.37 3.04
CA ASP A 174 22.28 -3.47 4.17
C ASP A 174 20.81 -3.53 4.65
N ILE A 175 19.91 -4.10 3.85
CA ILE A 175 18.50 -4.24 4.20
C ILE A 175 18.30 -5.55 4.98
N ASP A 176 17.68 -5.45 6.15
CA ASP A 176 17.37 -6.59 7.00
C ASP A 176 16.10 -7.30 6.53
N TRP A 177 15.06 -6.53 6.16
CA TRP A 177 13.78 -7.07 5.74
C TRP A 177 13.19 -6.34 4.53
N TYR A 178 12.63 -7.14 3.59
CA TYR A 178 11.92 -6.66 2.42
C TYR A 178 10.43 -6.98 2.55
N LEU A 179 9.61 -5.97 2.77
CA LEU A 179 8.17 -6.11 2.97
C LEU A 179 7.44 -5.63 1.71
N PHE A 180 7.11 -6.58 0.83
CA PHE A 180 6.47 -6.29 -0.44
C PHE A 180 4.95 -6.42 -0.36
N HIS A 181 4.25 -5.66 -1.18
CA HIS A 181 2.86 -5.94 -1.50
C HIS A 181 2.65 -7.41 -1.86
N GLN A 182 1.69 -8.05 -1.22
CA GLN A 182 1.39 -9.47 -1.30
C GLN A 182 0.44 -9.79 -2.48
N ALA A 183 0.87 -9.44 -3.72
CA ALA A 183 0.06 -9.66 -4.92
C ALA A 183 0.00 -11.15 -5.30
N ASN A 184 1.16 -11.82 -5.28
CA ASN A 184 1.32 -13.20 -5.71
C ASN A 184 2.72 -13.70 -5.32
N ALA A 185 2.83 -14.91 -4.79
CA ALA A 185 4.11 -15.50 -4.38
C ALA A 185 5.14 -15.59 -5.52
N ARG A 186 4.70 -15.83 -6.77
CA ARG A 186 5.60 -15.92 -7.95
C ARG A 186 6.22 -14.56 -8.29
N ILE A 187 5.49 -13.45 -8.13
CA ILE A 187 6.01 -12.09 -8.31
C ILE A 187 7.11 -11.84 -7.28
N THR A 188 6.82 -12.07 -6.00
CA THR A 188 7.76 -11.89 -4.90
C THR A 188 9.05 -12.70 -5.10
N ALA A 189 8.93 -13.99 -5.42
CA ALA A 189 10.08 -14.85 -5.68
C ALA A 189 10.92 -14.37 -6.89
N THR A 190 10.26 -13.85 -7.94
CA THR A 190 10.96 -13.32 -9.11
C THR A 190 11.69 -12.02 -8.79
N ILE A 191 11.10 -11.14 -7.98
CA ILE A 191 11.74 -9.91 -7.50
C ILE A 191 12.96 -10.26 -6.65
N ALA A 192 12.83 -11.18 -5.68
CA ALA A 192 13.92 -11.68 -4.85
C ALA A 192 15.13 -12.16 -5.68
N LYS A 193 14.84 -13.02 -6.67
CA LYS A 193 15.88 -13.55 -7.58
C LYS A 193 16.57 -12.44 -8.36
N ARG A 194 15.85 -11.43 -8.85
CA ARG A 194 16.43 -10.31 -9.60
C ARG A 194 17.31 -9.40 -8.75
N LEU A 195 16.92 -9.19 -7.50
CA LEU A 195 17.69 -8.42 -6.52
C LEU A 195 18.82 -9.23 -5.89
N LYS A 196 18.87 -10.55 -6.12
CA LYS A 196 19.78 -11.52 -5.47
C LYS A 196 19.67 -11.49 -3.93
N VAL A 197 18.46 -11.25 -3.42
CA VAL A 197 18.18 -11.20 -1.99
C VAL A 197 17.73 -12.57 -1.52
N PRO A 198 18.24 -13.08 -0.38
CA PRO A 198 17.80 -14.33 0.22
C PRO A 198 16.31 -14.31 0.58
N ASN A 199 15.61 -15.43 0.34
CA ASN A 199 14.16 -15.51 0.62
C ASN A 199 13.82 -15.30 2.10
N GLU A 200 14.76 -15.61 3.00
CA GLU A 200 14.62 -15.47 4.44
C GLU A 200 14.43 -14.00 4.87
N LYS A 201 14.91 -13.05 4.06
CA LYS A 201 14.71 -11.61 4.28
C LYS A 201 13.37 -11.10 3.72
N ILE A 202 12.57 -11.97 3.07
CA ILE A 202 11.33 -11.57 2.37
C ILE A 202 10.15 -12.38 2.92
N PRO A 203 9.59 -11.97 4.06
CA PRO A 203 8.42 -12.63 4.62
C PRO A 203 7.21 -12.51 3.67
N MET A 204 6.37 -13.53 3.69
CA MET A 204 5.14 -13.59 2.90
C MET A 204 3.97 -14.09 3.75
N ASN A 205 2.76 -13.61 3.42
CA ASN A 205 1.51 -14.06 4.02
C ASN A 205 0.36 -14.16 2.99
N VAL A 206 0.69 -14.05 1.71
CA VAL A 206 -0.31 -14.10 0.62
C VAL A 206 -1.08 -15.41 0.59
N ASP A 207 -0.51 -16.50 1.07
CA ASP A 207 -1.15 -17.83 1.20
C ASP A 207 -2.30 -17.84 2.20
N ARG A 208 -2.28 -16.97 3.19
CA ARG A 208 -3.27 -16.88 4.28
C ARG A 208 -4.16 -15.64 4.18
N CYS A 209 -3.59 -14.52 3.75
CA CYS A 209 -4.28 -13.22 3.70
C CYS A 209 -4.80 -12.86 2.30
N GLY A 210 -4.31 -13.53 1.24
CA GLY A 210 -4.61 -13.13 -0.14
C GLY A 210 -3.99 -11.79 -0.51
N ASN A 211 -4.45 -11.23 -1.63
CA ASN A 211 -4.10 -9.89 -2.08
C ASN A 211 -5.10 -8.87 -1.49
N THR A 212 -4.72 -8.18 -0.45
CA THR A 212 -5.51 -7.13 0.22
C THR A 212 -5.16 -5.72 -0.26
N SER A 213 -4.64 -5.58 -1.48
CA SER A 213 -4.31 -4.28 -2.12
C SER A 213 -3.54 -3.32 -1.19
N ALA A 214 -4.08 -2.14 -0.88
CA ALA A 214 -3.42 -1.13 -0.04
C ALA A 214 -3.12 -1.62 1.38
N ALA A 215 -3.91 -2.54 1.92
CA ALA A 215 -3.71 -3.07 3.27
C ALA A 215 -2.52 -4.02 3.40
N SER A 216 -2.07 -4.62 2.28
CA SER A 216 -1.22 -5.81 2.30
C SER A 216 0.17 -5.56 2.94
N VAL A 217 0.81 -4.42 2.67
CA VAL A 217 2.11 -4.08 3.27
C VAL A 217 1.96 -3.81 4.76
N ALA A 218 0.88 -3.11 5.17
CA ALA A 218 0.60 -2.81 6.57
C ALA A 218 0.32 -4.08 7.38
N ILE A 219 -0.48 -5.00 6.85
CA ILE A 219 -0.79 -6.29 7.50
C ILE A 219 0.49 -7.12 7.65
N LEU A 220 1.34 -7.18 6.61
CA LEU A 220 2.60 -7.90 6.68
C LEU A 220 3.55 -7.27 7.72
N LEU A 221 3.65 -5.93 7.74
CA LEU A 221 4.46 -5.19 8.71
C LEU A 221 4.04 -5.48 10.15
N ASP A 222 2.73 -5.44 10.44
CA ASP A 222 2.19 -5.78 11.77
C ASP A 222 2.50 -7.24 12.13
N GLU A 223 2.30 -8.18 11.19
CA GLU A 223 2.55 -9.60 11.41
C GLU A 223 4.02 -9.88 11.78
N VAL A 224 4.98 -9.34 11.01
CA VAL A 224 6.40 -9.57 11.28
C VAL A 224 6.85 -8.88 12.57
N ASN A 225 6.28 -7.71 12.89
CA ASN A 225 6.51 -7.02 14.16
C ASN A 225 5.99 -7.86 15.34
N ARG A 226 4.75 -8.32 15.31
CA ARG A 226 4.15 -9.17 16.37
C ARG A 226 4.87 -10.49 16.57
N LYS A 227 5.49 -11.04 15.51
CA LYS A 227 6.34 -12.22 15.60
C LYS A 227 7.72 -11.94 16.21
N GLY A 228 8.02 -10.69 16.55
CA GLY A 228 9.32 -10.30 17.11
C GLY A 228 10.48 -10.44 16.11
N MET A 229 10.18 -10.43 14.81
CA MET A 229 11.20 -10.50 13.77
C MET A 229 11.92 -9.16 13.62
N LEU A 230 11.20 -8.04 13.76
CA LEU A 230 11.77 -6.70 13.66
C LEU A 230 12.46 -6.29 14.96
N LYS A 231 13.62 -5.67 14.83
CA LYS A 231 14.39 -5.11 15.93
C LYS A 231 14.65 -3.62 15.68
N LYS A 232 14.71 -2.86 16.74
CA LYS A 232 15.08 -1.45 16.64
C LYS A 232 16.41 -1.28 15.92
N GLY A 233 16.40 -0.43 14.90
CA GLY A 233 17.56 -0.17 14.03
C GLY A 233 17.60 -1.04 12.76
N ASP A 234 16.73 -2.06 12.62
CA ASP A 234 16.62 -2.82 11.37
C ASP A 234 16.25 -1.90 10.21
N LYS A 235 16.89 -2.11 9.08
CA LYS A 235 16.56 -1.42 7.83
C LYS A 235 15.54 -2.21 7.03
N LEU A 236 14.42 -1.57 6.75
CA LEU A 236 13.30 -2.15 6.01
C LEU A 236 13.25 -1.56 4.60
N MET A 237 12.95 -2.40 3.61
CA MET A 237 12.56 -1.98 2.27
C MET A 237 11.07 -2.31 2.06
N LEU A 238 10.22 -1.30 2.07
CA LEU A 238 8.81 -1.44 1.74
C LEU A 238 8.62 -1.29 0.22
N ALA A 239 7.73 -2.07 -0.39
CA ALA A 239 7.38 -1.91 -1.79
C ALA A 239 5.88 -2.18 -2.03
N GLY A 240 5.18 -1.16 -2.55
CA GLY A 240 3.81 -1.23 -3.04
C GLY A 240 3.77 -1.05 -4.56
N PHE A 241 2.94 -1.79 -5.26
CA PHE A 241 2.80 -1.71 -6.71
C PHE A 241 1.45 -2.28 -7.16
N GLY A 242 0.85 -1.69 -8.18
CA GLY A 242 -0.46 -2.14 -8.66
C GLY A 242 -1.08 -1.26 -9.73
N SER A 243 -2.40 -1.15 -9.65
CA SER A 243 -3.21 -0.39 -10.61
C SER A 243 -2.74 1.05 -10.77
N GLY A 244 -2.92 1.53 -11.99
CA GLY A 244 -2.55 2.87 -12.39
C GLY A 244 -1.78 2.88 -13.72
N LEU A 245 -0.67 2.17 -14.00
CA LEU A 245 0.11 1.41 -13.01
C LEU A 245 0.89 2.35 -12.10
N THR A 246 0.98 1.99 -10.83
CA THR A 246 1.73 2.75 -9.83
C THR A 246 2.72 1.84 -9.10
N TRP A 247 3.79 2.42 -8.58
CA TRP A 247 4.74 1.75 -7.71
C TRP A 247 5.38 2.73 -6.73
N GLY A 248 5.70 2.25 -5.55
CA GLY A 248 6.43 3.01 -4.54
C GLY A 248 7.31 2.10 -3.73
N THR A 249 8.52 2.57 -3.44
CA THR A 249 9.49 1.89 -2.59
C THR A 249 10.03 2.86 -1.55
N MET A 250 10.28 2.37 -0.35
CA MET A 250 10.76 3.16 0.77
C MET A 250 11.76 2.36 1.59
N ALA A 251 12.97 2.90 1.75
CA ALA A 251 13.95 2.43 2.70
C ALA A 251 13.78 3.20 4.01
N MET A 252 13.66 2.49 5.13
CA MET A 252 13.48 3.11 6.43
C MET A 252 14.18 2.32 7.54
N GLU A 253 14.52 3.00 8.64
CA GLU A 253 14.99 2.39 9.88
C GLU A 253 13.80 2.13 10.82
N TRP A 254 13.71 0.92 11.36
CA TRP A 254 12.66 0.56 12.33
C TRP A 254 12.95 1.20 13.69
N GLY A 255 11.98 1.96 14.23
CA GLY A 255 12.21 2.82 15.40
C GLY A 255 11.85 2.23 16.76
N ILE A 256 11.15 1.08 16.78
CA ILE A 256 10.64 0.48 18.02
C ILE A 256 11.11 -0.94 18.24
#